data_07a00fe699d033ff88af595f77efb95d
#
_entry.id   07a00fe699d033ff88af595f77efb95d
#
_cell.length_a   1.000
_cell.length_b   1.000
_cell.length_c   1.000
_cell.angle_alpha   90.00
_cell.angle_beta   90.00
_cell.angle_gamma   90.00
#
_symmetry.space_group_name_H-M   'P 1'
#
loop_
_entity.id
_entity.type
_entity.pdbx_description
1 polymer ?
#
loop_
_entity_poly.entity_id
_entity_poly.type
_entity_poly.pdbx_seq_one_letter_code
_entity_poly.pdbx_strand_id
1 'polypeptide(L)'
;MNSNTWPEQTRKLRDMIGIEHPIIQAPMAGGPTTPELVAAVSNAGGLGSYPGGYLSPDDIDSAIRKIRALTGKPFAVNLFIPEKTPRRKTPARVLKRLGEIAGGLGAELPGDTAAEGFTFEEQLGVILDNNVTVFSFTFGIPKRKHMKEMRRRKVTVMGTATCAAEGVMLEEAGCGAVVAQGSEAGGHRGSFDRAGELPLIGSMSLTPQIADKAGVPVVCSGGIMDGRGIAAALALGASAVQMGTAFLACTEAAVPAPWLEALRTSLDTSTVLTRVYTGKYARGIRNRFYDEMSGIEDKIPAYPVQNYLTRPIRNASRAKGDAEYMSLWAGQGSPMSRRCTAAELVSMLVTEYGEVIESLCRGKE
;
A
#
# COMPACT_ATOMS: atom_id res chain seq x y z
N MET A 1 19.54 -2.52 22.30
CA MET A 1 19.88 -3.72 21.50
C MET A 1 20.82 -3.28 20.41
N ASN A 2 21.93 -3.97 20.21
CA ASN A 2 22.94 -3.61 19.22
C ASN A 2 22.35 -3.71 17.80
N SER A 3 22.74 -2.79 16.89
CA SER A 3 22.38 -2.75 15.46
C SER A 3 22.70 -4.04 14.66
N ASN A 4 23.22 -5.05 15.32
CA ASN A 4 23.65 -6.34 14.77
C ASN A 4 22.58 -7.45 14.84
N THR A 5 21.32 -7.14 15.19
CA THR A 5 20.27 -8.14 15.40
C THR A 5 19.61 -8.61 14.08
N TRP A 6 19.75 -7.84 13.01
CA TRP A 6 19.12 -8.16 11.75
C TRP A 6 20.00 -9.07 10.87
N PRO A 7 19.40 -10.06 10.17
CA PRO A 7 20.13 -10.96 9.27
C PRO A 7 20.88 -10.22 8.17
N GLU A 8 22.03 -10.76 7.74
CA GLU A 8 22.91 -10.16 6.73
C GLU A 8 22.15 -9.83 5.42
N GLN A 9 21.20 -10.64 5.02
CA GLN A 9 20.37 -10.42 3.83
C GLN A 9 19.58 -9.11 3.84
N THR A 10 19.36 -8.51 5.02
CA THR A 10 18.68 -7.20 5.16
C THR A 10 19.60 -6.04 4.89
N ARG A 11 20.93 -6.23 5.01
CA ARG A 11 21.92 -5.15 4.97
C ARG A 11 21.89 -4.41 3.64
N LYS A 12 21.92 -5.14 2.52
CA LYS A 12 21.93 -4.52 1.19
C LYS A 12 20.80 -3.51 1.00
N LEU A 13 19.56 -3.86 1.40
CA LEU A 13 18.43 -2.96 1.28
C LEU A 13 18.51 -1.82 2.29
N ARG A 14 18.84 -2.10 3.55
CA ARG A 14 18.94 -1.07 4.59
C ARG A 14 19.95 0.01 4.22
N ASP A 15 21.14 -0.39 3.74
CA ASP A 15 22.19 0.52 3.30
C ASP A 15 21.76 1.33 2.06
N MET A 16 21.09 0.67 1.10
CA MET A 16 20.63 1.28 -0.14
C MET A 16 19.59 2.39 0.09
N ILE A 17 18.70 2.23 1.06
CA ILE A 17 17.63 3.19 1.37
C ILE A 17 17.87 3.99 2.66
N GLY A 18 18.95 3.71 3.38
CA GLY A 18 19.39 4.48 4.54
C GLY A 18 18.54 4.30 5.80
N ILE A 19 18.02 3.09 6.07
CA ILE A 19 17.20 2.78 7.25
C ILE A 19 17.93 1.88 8.25
N GLU A 20 17.52 1.97 9.52
CA GLU A 20 18.08 1.15 10.59
C GLU A 20 17.38 -0.22 10.69
N HIS A 21 16.05 -0.22 10.60
CA HIS A 21 15.22 -1.41 10.72
C HIS A 21 14.62 -1.78 9.36
N PRO A 22 14.57 -3.07 8.95
CA PRO A 22 14.03 -3.49 7.67
C PRO A 22 12.48 -3.48 7.69
N ILE A 23 11.91 -2.36 8.13
CA ILE A 23 10.47 -2.13 8.30
C ILE A 23 10.05 -0.93 7.46
N ILE A 24 9.10 -1.14 6.55
CA ILE A 24 8.55 -0.11 5.66
C ILE A 24 7.06 0.08 5.99
N GLN A 25 6.64 1.31 6.26
CA GLN A 25 5.22 1.65 6.29
C GLN A 25 4.71 1.77 4.85
N ALA A 26 3.70 0.98 4.50
CA ALA A 26 3.13 0.96 3.16
C ALA A 26 2.45 2.30 2.80
N PRO A 27 2.53 2.76 1.54
CA PRO A 27 1.85 3.97 1.09
C PRO A 27 0.33 3.74 1.00
N MET A 28 -0.43 4.17 2.01
CA MET A 28 -1.88 3.98 2.11
C MET A 28 -2.63 5.18 1.56
N ALA A 29 -2.92 5.15 0.24
CA ALA A 29 -3.59 6.23 -0.47
C ALA A 29 -5.05 6.43 -0.03
N GLY A 30 -5.57 7.65 -0.23
CA GLY A 30 -6.95 8.00 0.10
C GLY A 30 -7.16 8.52 1.52
N GLY A 31 -6.07 8.90 2.20
CA GLY A 31 -6.09 9.66 3.45
C GLY A 31 -5.38 9.06 4.66
N PRO A 32 -5.29 7.73 4.85
CA PRO A 32 -4.68 7.17 6.06
C PRO A 32 -3.23 7.61 6.31
N THR A 33 -2.40 7.64 5.25
CA THR A 33 -1.01 8.09 5.41
C THR A 33 -0.91 9.60 5.40
N THR A 34 -0.42 10.17 6.48
CA THR A 34 -0.13 11.60 6.65
C THR A 34 1.37 11.88 6.57
N PRO A 35 1.81 13.11 6.36
CA PRO A 35 3.21 13.50 6.52
C PRO A 35 3.77 13.16 7.90
N GLU A 36 2.95 13.29 8.96
CA GLU A 36 3.29 13.00 10.34
C GLU A 36 3.57 11.50 10.54
N LEU A 37 2.74 10.62 9.98
CA LEU A 37 2.96 9.17 10.02
C LEU A 37 4.27 8.78 9.32
N VAL A 38 4.50 9.32 8.12
CA VAL A 38 5.73 9.07 7.35
C VAL A 38 6.96 9.49 8.15
N ALA A 39 6.94 10.70 8.71
CA ALA A 39 8.06 11.22 9.48
C ALA A 39 8.29 10.42 10.78
N ALA A 40 7.23 10.03 11.49
CA ALA A 40 7.34 9.27 12.73
C ALA A 40 7.97 7.88 12.48
N VAL A 41 7.57 7.18 11.42
CA VAL A 41 8.19 5.89 11.04
C VAL A 41 9.65 6.07 10.65
N SER A 42 9.97 7.11 9.86
CA SER A 42 11.35 7.38 9.43
C SER A 42 12.24 7.76 10.62
N ASN A 43 11.75 8.57 11.55
CA ASN A 43 12.48 8.93 12.78
C ASN A 43 12.69 7.72 13.71
N ALA A 44 11.78 6.74 13.67
CA ALA A 44 11.91 5.48 14.42
C ALA A 44 12.82 4.45 13.72
N GLY A 45 13.56 4.83 12.67
CA GLY A 45 14.52 3.97 11.98
C GLY A 45 13.96 3.07 10.88
N GLY A 46 12.65 3.12 10.60
CA GLY A 46 12.02 2.47 9.45
C GLY A 46 12.02 3.35 8.19
N LEU A 47 11.22 2.98 7.18
CA LEU A 47 10.95 3.81 6.01
C LEU A 47 9.47 4.20 5.98
N GLY A 48 9.14 5.46 6.23
CA GLY A 48 7.82 6.01 5.93
C GLY A 48 7.63 6.14 4.42
N SER A 49 6.45 5.81 3.89
CA SER A 49 6.16 5.92 2.46
C SER A 49 4.88 6.69 2.20
N TYR A 50 5.00 7.82 1.50
CA TYR A 50 3.90 8.75 1.22
C TYR A 50 3.21 8.41 -0.11
N PRO A 51 1.87 8.27 -0.15
CA PRO A 51 1.13 7.94 -1.36
C PRO A 51 0.76 9.19 -2.16
N GLY A 52 1.38 9.41 -3.30
CA GLY A 52 1.08 10.51 -4.22
C GLY A 52 0.06 10.20 -5.32
N GLY A 53 -0.36 8.92 -5.48
CA GLY A 53 -1.09 8.47 -6.66
C GLY A 53 -2.43 9.18 -6.97
N TYR A 54 -3.08 9.81 -5.98
CA TYR A 54 -4.32 10.58 -6.16
C TYR A 54 -4.12 12.09 -6.01
N LEU A 55 -2.90 12.56 -5.82
CA LEU A 55 -2.59 13.93 -5.47
C LEU A 55 -2.10 14.72 -6.69
N SER A 56 -2.42 16.02 -6.73
CA SER A 56 -1.83 16.94 -7.70
C SER A 56 -0.32 17.07 -7.45
N PRO A 57 0.45 17.52 -8.47
CA PRO A 57 1.87 17.87 -8.29
C PRO A 57 2.10 18.81 -7.11
N ASP A 58 1.28 19.85 -6.96
CA ASP A 58 1.39 20.84 -5.87
C ASP A 58 1.12 20.22 -4.49
N ASP A 59 0.14 19.30 -4.39
CA ASP A 59 -0.13 18.58 -3.15
C ASP A 59 1.02 17.65 -2.76
N ILE A 60 1.66 17.00 -3.75
CA ILE A 60 2.85 16.17 -3.53
C ILE A 60 4.01 17.03 -3.03
N ASP A 61 4.27 18.19 -3.67
CA ASP A 61 5.31 19.11 -3.23
C ASP A 61 5.08 19.59 -1.79
N SER A 62 3.86 20.01 -1.49
CA SER A 62 3.46 20.45 -0.15
C SER A 62 3.69 19.34 0.89
N ALA A 63 3.30 18.10 0.58
CA ALA A 63 3.50 16.96 1.47
C ALA A 63 4.98 16.65 1.69
N ILE A 64 5.79 16.65 0.64
CA ILE A 64 7.25 16.44 0.75
C ILE A 64 7.89 17.50 1.66
N ARG A 65 7.52 18.78 1.50
CA ARG A 65 8.02 19.85 2.36
C ARG A 65 7.62 19.65 3.82
N LYS A 66 6.36 19.26 4.09
CA LYS A 66 5.89 18.95 5.45
C LYS A 66 6.66 17.78 6.06
N ILE A 67 6.87 16.69 5.32
CA ILE A 67 7.65 15.54 5.79
C ILE A 67 9.07 15.99 6.16
N ARG A 68 9.73 16.78 5.31
CA ARG A 68 11.09 17.29 5.57
C ARG A 68 11.20 18.24 6.74
N ALA A 69 10.14 18.96 7.06
CA ALA A 69 10.09 19.79 8.25
C ALA A 69 10.02 18.95 9.55
N LEU A 70 9.55 17.70 9.45
CA LEU A 70 9.36 16.77 10.57
C LEU A 70 10.49 15.75 10.72
N THR A 71 11.25 15.48 9.63
CA THR A 71 12.34 14.50 9.65
C THR A 71 13.46 14.82 8.67
N GLY A 72 14.70 14.58 9.11
CA GLY A 72 15.88 14.54 8.24
C GLY A 72 16.22 13.13 7.72
N LYS A 73 15.40 12.12 8.08
CA LYS A 73 15.61 10.74 7.68
C LYS A 73 15.04 10.45 6.29
N PRO A 74 15.49 9.37 5.60
CA PRO A 74 14.92 8.94 4.34
C PRO A 74 13.43 8.62 4.45
N PHE A 75 12.70 8.91 3.38
CA PHE A 75 11.31 8.49 3.18
C PHE A 75 11.07 8.19 1.69
N ALA A 76 10.04 7.42 1.40
CA ALA A 76 9.63 7.11 0.04
C ALA A 76 8.40 7.91 -0.39
N VAL A 77 8.27 8.13 -1.70
CA VAL A 77 7.02 8.59 -2.32
C VAL A 77 6.56 7.54 -3.34
N ASN A 78 5.26 7.25 -3.33
CA ASN A 78 4.65 6.23 -4.19
C ASN A 78 3.73 6.88 -5.23
N LEU A 79 3.80 6.40 -6.47
CA LEU A 79 2.83 6.74 -7.52
C LEU A 79 2.17 5.48 -8.10
N PHE A 80 1.03 5.70 -8.75
CA PHE A 80 0.37 4.69 -9.58
C PHE A 80 0.80 4.84 -11.03
N ILE A 81 1.13 3.71 -11.68
CA ILE A 81 1.38 3.71 -13.11
C ILE A 81 0.03 3.79 -13.85
N PRO A 82 -0.17 4.78 -14.72
CA PRO A 82 -1.42 4.90 -15.46
C PRO A 82 -1.67 3.70 -16.38
N GLU A 83 -2.84 3.10 -16.23
CA GLU A 83 -3.29 2.03 -17.11
C GLU A 83 -4.11 2.62 -18.29
N LYS A 84 -3.91 2.05 -19.48
CA LYS A 84 -4.82 2.34 -20.60
C LYS A 84 -6.15 1.64 -20.36
N THR A 85 -7.13 2.38 -19.87
CA THR A 85 -8.48 1.84 -19.67
C THR A 85 -9.34 2.16 -20.89
N PRO A 86 -9.92 1.15 -21.56
CA PRO A 86 -10.87 1.40 -22.62
C PRO A 86 -12.06 2.22 -22.12
N ARG A 87 -12.39 3.33 -22.78
CA ARG A 87 -13.58 4.10 -22.47
C ARG A 87 -14.82 3.27 -22.86
N ARG A 88 -15.43 2.63 -21.87
CA ARG A 88 -16.70 1.95 -22.02
C ARG A 88 -17.76 2.72 -21.25
N LYS A 89 -18.96 2.85 -21.84
CA LYS A 89 -20.11 3.45 -21.15
C LYS A 89 -20.43 2.62 -19.90
N THR A 90 -20.60 3.28 -18.76
CA THR A 90 -21.02 2.62 -17.53
C THR A 90 -22.41 2.02 -17.69
N PRO A 91 -22.65 0.75 -17.36
CA PRO A 91 -23.95 0.12 -17.49
C PRO A 91 -25.02 0.84 -16.66
N ALA A 92 -26.21 1.03 -17.23
CA ALA A 92 -27.32 1.74 -16.58
C ALA A 92 -27.70 1.14 -15.22
N ARG A 93 -27.61 -0.19 -15.06
CA ARG A 93 -27.86 -0.89 -13.79
C ARG A 93 -26.88 -0.44 -12.69
N VAL A 94 -25.62 -0.23 -13.03
CA VAL A 94 -24.59 0.26 -12.08
C VAL A 94 -24.89 1.69 -11.69
N LEU A 95 -25.15 2.58 -12.67
CA LEU A 95 -25.50 3.99 -12.41
C LEU A 95 -26.75 4.12 -11.56
N LYS A 96 -27.82 3.33 -11.86
CA LYS A 96 -29.04 3.32 -11.07
C LYS A 96 -28.75 2.95 -9.61
N ARG A 97 -28.02 1.84 -9.38
CA ARG A 97 -27.71 1.39 -8.02
C ARG A 97 -26.86 2.39 -7.24
N LEU A 98 -25.81 2.93 -7.87
CA LEU A 98 -24.99 3.97 -7.25
C LEU A 98 -25.79 5.25 -6.97
N GLY A 99 -26.71 5.64 -7.87
CA GLY A 99 -27.61 6.79 -7.68
C GLY A 99 -28.56 6.62 -6.48
N GLU A 100 -29.12 5.42 -6.30
CA GLU A 100 -29.95 5.10 -5.13
C GLU A 100 -29.16 5.23 -3.82
N ILE A 101 -27.91 4.68 -3.78
CA ILE A 101 -27.04 4.77 -2.61
C ILE A 101 -26.63 6.22 -2.35
N ALA A 102 -26.19 6.95 -3.39
CA ALA A 102 -25.79 8.34 -3.28
C ALA A 102 -26.93 9.22 -2.75
N GLY A 103 -28.16 9.07 -3.30
CA GLY A 103 -29.35 9.78 -2.85
C GLY A 103 -29.66 9.54 -1.37
N GLY A 104 -29.55 8.30 -0.89
CA GLY A 104 -29.71 7.96 0.53
C GLY A 104 -28.67 8.62 1.46
N LEU A 105 -27.52 8.97 0.92
CA LEU A 105 -26.47 9.69 1.63
C LEU A 105 -26.49 11.22 1.39
N GLY A 106 -27.43 11.73 0.59
CA GLY A 106 -27.47 13.15 0.20
C GLY A 106 -26.28 13.57 -0.67
N ALA A 107 -25.75 12.62 -1.45
CA ALA A 107 -24.68 12.86 -2.41
C ALA A 107 -25.21 12.72 -3.84
N GLU A 108 -24.51 13.34 -4.78
CA GLU A 108 -24.78 13.21 -6.21
C GLU A 108 -23.63 12.49 -6.90
N LEU A 109 -23.98 11.69 -7.93
CA LEU A 109 -22.96 11.07 -8.76
C LEU A 109 -22.32 12.13 -9.65
N PRO A 110 -21.00 12.03 -9.90
CA PRO A 110 -20.34 12.94 -10.82
C PRO A 110 -20.85 12.66 -12.25
N GLY A 111 -20.84 13.70 -13.09
CA GLY A 111 -21.09 13.54 -14.53
C GLY A 111 -20.01 12.69 -15.22
N ASP A 112 -20.21 12.39 -16.49
CA ASP A 112 -19.50 11.36 -17.29
C ASP A 112 -18.00 11.67 -17.58
N THR A 113 -17.39 12.71 -16.99
CA THR A 113 -16.02 13.11 -17.28
C THR A 113 -15.20 13.35 -16.03
N ALA A 114 -14.29 12.43 -15.75
CA ALA A 114 -13.16 12.72 -14.89
C ALA A 114 -11.86 12.30 -15.54
N ALA A 115 -11.16 13.27 -16.07
CA ALA A 115 -9.70 13.20 -16.16
C ALA A 115 -9.17 13.88 -14.89
N GLU A 116 -8.24 13.25 -14.19
CA GLU A 116 -7.38 13.96 -13.26
C GLU A 116 -6.68 15.07 -14.07
N GLY A 117 -6.65 16.29 -13.52
CA GLY A 117 -6.09 17.44 -14.24
C GLY A 117 -4.55 17.42 -14.33
N PHE A 118 -3.89 16.29 -14.04
CA PHE A 118 -2.43 16.12 -14.02
C PHE A 118 -2.02 14.74 -14.53
N THR A 119 -0.76 14.62 -14.91
CA THR A 119 -0.16 13.39 -15.47
C THR A 119 0.83 12.76 -14.50
N PHE A 120 1.13 11.46 -14.72
CA PHE A 120 2.21 10.77 -14.02
C PHE A 120 3.57 11.47 -14.19
N GLU A 121 3.82 12.00 -15.39
CA GLU A 121 5.05 12.71 -15.70
C GLU A 121 5.22 13.99 -14.86
N GLU A 122 4.16 14.75 -14.64
CA GLU A 122 4.18 15.94 -13.78
C GLU A 122 4.38 15.57 -12.31
N GLN A 123 3.66 14.54 -11.82
CA GLN A 123 3.85 14.04 -10.45
C GLN A 123 5.29 13.54 -10.22
N LEU A 124 5.83 12.75 -11.15
CA LEU A 124 7.21 12.25 -11.06
C LEU A 124 8.22 13.40 -11.12
N GLY A 125 7.97 14.42 -11.95
CA GLY A 125 8.82 15.60 -12.05
C GLY A 125 9.01 16.26 -10.68
N VAL A 126 7.92 16.53 -9.96
CA VAL A 126 7.95 17.13 -8.62
C VAL A 126 8.72 16.26 -7.61
N ILE A 127 8.54 14.94 -7.64
CA ILE A 127 9.26 14.02 -6.77
C ILE A 127 10.78 14.10 -7.02
N LEU A 128 11.17 14.12 -8.29
CA LEU A 128 12.57 14.20 -8.69
C LEU A 128 13.21 15.56 -8.39
N ASP A 129 12.48 16.65 -8.61
CA ASP A 129 12.96 18.01 -8.35
C ASP A 129 13.09 18.29 -6.85
N ASN A 130 12.29 17.60 -6.05
CA ASN A 130 12.46 17.57 -4.60
C ASN A 130 13.57 16.61 -4.13
N ASN A 131 14.36 15.99 -5.00
CA ASN A 131 15.44 15.06 -4.63
C ASN A 131 15.00 13.96 -3.64
N VAL A 132 13.82 13.37 -3.84
CA VAL A 132 13.37 12.20 -3.08
C VAL A 132 14.24 11.00 -3.49
N THR A 133 14.86 10.34 -2.53
CA THR A 133 15.86 9.29 -2.79
C THR A 133 15.27 7.90 -2.95
N VAL A 134 14.02 7.68 -2.49
CA VAL A 134 13.32 6.39 -2.60
C VAL A 134 11.97 6.62 -3.27
N PHE A 135 11.75 5.96 -4.39
CA PHE A 135 10.51 6.02 -5.16
C PHE A 135 9.91 4.62 -5.27
N SER A 136 8.62 4.48 -5.00
CA SER A 136 7.91 3.23 -5.25
C SER A 136 6.74 3.42 -6.20
N PHE A 137 6.32 2.34 -6.83
CA PHE A 137 5.18 2.38 -7.74
C PHE A 137 4.36 1.08 -7.72
N THR A 138 3.11 1.19 -8.20
CA THR A 138 2.14 0.09 -8.27
C THR A 138 1.39 0.15 -9.60
N PHE A 139 0.86 -0.98 -10.09
CA PHE A 139 0.00 -1.13 -11.29
C PHE A 139 0.71 -1.10 -12.64
N GLY A 140 1.98 -1.40 -12.69
CA GLY A 140 2.71 -1.45 -13.95
C GLY A 140 4.18 -1.16 -13.79
N ILE A 141 4.81 -0.77 -14.87
CA ILE A 141 6.23 -0.39 -14.92
C ILE A 141 6.33 0.99 -15.59
N PRO A 142 7.07 1.96 -14.99
CA PRO A 142 7.29 3.25 -15.61
C PRO A 142 7.99 3.11 -16.96
N LYS A 143 7.72 4.03 -17.89
CA LYS A 143 8.41 4.04 -19.20
C LYS A 143 9.94 4.05 -19.02
N ARG A 144 10.65 3.39 -19.92
CA ARG A 144 12.13 3.27 -19.89
C ARG A 144 12.85 4.61 -19.71
N LYS A 145 12.32 5.70 -20.26
CA LYS A 145 12.88 7.06 -20.09
C LYS A 145 12.87 7.50 -18.63
N HIS A 146 11.80 7.21 -17.87
CA HIS A 146 11.67 7.56 -16.45
C HIS A 146 12.60 6.71 -15.60
N MET A 147 12.70 5.39 -15.86
CA MET A 147 13.63 4.51 -15.15
C MET A 147 15.09 4.95 -15.36
N LYS A 148 15.46 5.37 -16.58
CA LYS A 148 16.79 5.93 -16.86
C LYS A 148 17.05 7.22 -16.08
N GLU A 149 16.08 8.13 -16.01
CA GLU A 149 16.22 9.40 -15.29
C GLU A 149 16.35 9.17 -13.78
N MET A 150 15.53 8.30 -13.19
CA MET A 150 15.63 7.93 -11.77
C MET A 150 17.01 7.31 -11.45
N ARG A 151 17.50 6.41 -12.32
CA ARG A 151 18.85 5.85 -12.18
C ARG A 151 19.93 6.93 -12.24
N ARG A 152 19.84 7.89 -13.19
CA ARG A 152 20.78 9.00 -13.31
C ARG A 152 20.83 9.86 -12.04
N ARG A 153 19.66 10.07 -11.41
CA ARG A 153 19.54 10.80 -10.14
C ARG A 153 19.81 9.93 -8.91
N LYS A 154 20.23 8.68 -9.08
CA LYS A 154 20.51 7.72 -7.99
C LYS A 154 19.30 7.48 -7.06
N VAL A 155 18.09 7.54 -7.60
CA VAL A 155 16.87 7.20 -6.86
C VAL A 155 16.75 5.68 -6.77
N THR A 156 16.56 5.17 -5.56
CA THR A 156 16.19 3.77 -5.34
C THR A 156 14.74 3.55 -5.75
N VAL A 157 14.52 2.65 -6.69
CA VAL A 157 13.19 2.40 -7.25
C VAL A 157 12.68 1.04 -6.78
N MET A 158 11.46 1.00 -6.23
CA MET A 158 10.79 -0.22 -5.76
C MET A 158 9.48 -0.43 -6.52
N GLY A 159 9.28 -1.59 -7.13
CA GLY A 159 8.03 -1.97 -7.80
C GLY A 159 7.27 -3.05 -7.04
N THR A 160 5.94 -3.05 -7.15
CA THR A 160 5.08 -4.05 -6.49
C THR A 160 4.76 -5.19 -7.45
N ALA A 161 5.03 -6.43 -7.02
CA ALA A 161 4.72 -7.67 -7.71
C ALA A 161 3.74 -8.54 -6.92
N THR A 162 2.87 -9.25 -7.61
CA THR A 162 1.88 -10.18 -7.03
C THR A 162 2.09 -11.63 -7.49
N CYS A 163 3.04 -11.84 -8.39
CA CYS A 163 3.54 -13.16 -8.82
C CYS A 163 5.03 -13.07 -9.17
N ALA A 164 5.68 -14.22 -9.30
CA ALA A 164 7.12 -14.27 -9.57
C ALA A 164 7.50 -13.69 -10.95
N ALA A 165 6.65 -13.83 -11.95
CA ALA A 165 6.89 -13.24 -13.27
C ALA A 165 6.94 -11.71 -13.20
N GLU A 166 6.00 -11.07 -12.48
CA GLU A 166 6.04 -9.62 -12.25
C GLU A 166 7.32 -9.19 -11.51
N GLY A 167 7.81 -10.01 -10.55
CA GLY A 167 9.06 -9.76 -9.85
C GLY A 167 10.27 -9.69 -10.79
N VAL A 168 10.39 -10.64 -11.70
CA VAL A 168 11.45 -10.68 -12.74
C VAL A 168 11.33 -9.46 -13.68
N MET A 169 10.13 -9.16 -14.17
CA MET A 169 9.89 -7.98 -15.03
C MET A 169 10.31 -6.67 -14.36
N LEU A 170 10.09 -6.53 -13.07
CA LEU A 170 10.49 -5.34 -12.30
C LEU A 170 12.01 -5.22 -12.19
N GLU A 171 12.71 -6.32 -11.92
CA GLU A 171 14.18 -6.36 -11.92
C GLU A 171 14.75 -6.00 -13.30
N GLU A 172 14.25 -6.62 -14.37
CA GLU A 172 14.66 -6.33 -15.76
C GLU A 172 14.42 -4.87 -16.14
N ALA A 173 13.36 -4.25 -15.61
CA ALA A 173 13.09 -2.82 -15.77
C ALA A 173 14.08 -1.93 -15.01
N GLY A 174 14.86 -2.48 -14.08
CA GLY A 174 15.88 -1.78 -13.32
C GLY A 174 15.42 -1.31 -11.94
N CYS A 175 14.42 -1.94 -11.34
CA CYS A 175 14.10 -1.73 -9.94
C CYS A 175 15.25 -2.19 -9.04
N GLY A 176 15.54 -1.42 -7.99
CA GLY A 176 16.53 -1.76 -6.97
C GLY A 176 16.00 -2.73 -5.91
N ALA A 177 14.67 -2.85 -5.78
CA ALA A 177 14.00 -3.83 -4.93
C ALA A 177 12.60 -4.15 -5.46
N VAL A 178 12.05 -5.30 -5.05
CA VAL A 178 10.69 -5.76 -5.40
C VAL A 178 9.86 -5.94 -4.14
N VAL A 179 8.67 -5.32 -4.11
CA VAL A 179 7.68 -5.55 -3.05
C VAL A 179 6.81 -6.74 -3.45
N ALA A 180 6.98 -7.86 -2.77
CA ALA A 180 6.19 -9.09 -2.93
C ALA A 180 4.86 -8.94 -2.17
N GLN A 181 3.79 -8.53 -2.86
CA GLN A 181 2.49 -8.30 -2.25
C GLN A 181 1.66 -9.59 -2.20
N GLY A 182 1.61 -10.23 -1.05
CA GLY A 182 0.73 -11.37 -0.78
C GLY A 182 -0.76 -11.03 -0.86
N SER A 183 -1.59 -12.05 -1.06
CA SER A 183 -3.06 -11.90 -1.18
C SER A 183 -3.74 -11.44 0.11
N GLU A 184 -3.06 -11.55 1.24
CA GLU A 184 -3.50 -11.09 2.56
C GLU A 184 -3.47 -9.57 2.70
N ALA A 185 -2.73 -8.88 1.82
CA ALA A 185 -2.54 -7.42 1.90
C ALA A 185 -3.86 -6.66 1.74
N GLY A 186 -4.04 -5.62 2.55
CA GLY A 186 -5.13 -4.64 2.41
C GLY A 186 -4.92 -3.68 1.25
N GLY A 187 -6.01 -3.04 0.82
CA GLY A 187 -6.00 -2.14 -0.32
C GLY A 187 -5.89 -2.86 -1.66
N HIS A 188 -5.50 -2.12 -2.69
CA HIS A 188 -5.48 -2.62 -4.07
C HIS A 188 -4.43 -3.72 -4.29
N ARG A 189 -4.82 -4.74 -5.07
CA ARG A 189 -3.86 -5.69 -5.65
C ARG A 189 -2.98 -4.96 -6.66
N GLY A 190 -1.67 -5.09 -6.48
CA GLY A 190 -0.67 -4.43 -7.32
C GLY A 190 -0.44 -5.07 -8.69
N SER A 191 -1.18 -6.13 -9.04
CA SER A 191 -1.01 -6.90 -10.27
C SER A 191 -1.04 -6.03 -11.52
N PHE A 192 -0.16 -6.31 -12.47
CA PHE A 192 -0.07 -5.60 -13.74
C PHE A 192 0.17 -6.52 -14.96
N ASP A 193 0.72 -7.70 -14.76
CA ASP A 193 0.76 -8.74 -15.80
C ASP A 193 -0.60 -9.43 -15.85
N ARG A 194 -1.36 -9.17 -16.95
CA ARG A 194 -2.74 -9.64 -17.10
C ARG A 194 -2.86 -10.83 -18.05
N ALA A 195 -1.78 -11.58 -18.27
CA ALA A 195 -1.80 -12.77 -19.14
C ALA A 195 -2.68 -13.91 -18.59
N GLY A 196 -3.29 -13.76 -17.41
CA GLY A 196 -4.09 -14.78 -16.77
C GLY A 196 -5.08 -14.25 -15.73
N GLU A 197 -5.54 -15.13 -14.87
CA GLU A 197 -6.36 -14.82 -13.70
C GLU A 197 -5.57 -13.98 -12.68
N LEU A 198 -6.31 -13.23 -11.84
CA LEU A 198 -5.70 -12.42 -10.78
C LEU A 198 -4.88 -13.31 -9.82
N PRO A 199 -3.57 -13.11 -9.67
CA PRO A 199 -2.77 -13.93 -8.77
C PRO A 199 -3.18 -13.69 -7.30
N LEU A 200 -3.67 -14.73 -6.64
CA LEU A 200 -4.04 -14.70 -5.21
C LEU A 200 -3.07 -15.56 -4.40
N ILE A 201 -1.77 -15.32 -4.59
CA ILE A 201 -0.70 -16.04 -3.91
C ILE A 201 -0.47 -15.36 -2.55
N GLY A 202 -0.51 -16.14 -1.46
CA GLY A 202 -0.20 -15.67 -0.11
C GLY A 202 1.28 -15.31 0.05
N SER A 203 1.58 -14.39 0.98
CA SER A 203 2.94 -13.89 1.22
C SER A 203 3.94 -15.01 1.54
N MET A 204 3.51 -16.06 2.26
CA MET A 204 4.32 -17.22 2.58
C MET A 204 4.80 -18.01 1.36
N SER A 205 3.99 -18.08 0.31
CA SER A 205 4.35 -18.75 -0.94
C SER A 205 4.99 -17.82 -1.95
N LEU A 206 4.58 -16.54 -1.97
CA LEU A 206 5.02 -15.57 -2.96
C LEU A 206 6.46 -15.11 -2.71
N THR A 207 6.79 -14.80 -1.45
CA THR A 207 8.09 -14.23 -1.08
C THR A 207 9.26 -15.10 -1.50
N PRO A 208 9.33 -16.41 -1.17
CA PRO A 208 10.45 -17.25 -1.59
C PRO A 208 10.51 -17.42 -3.10
N GLN A 209 9.37 -17.51 -3.80
CA GLN A 209 9.35 -17.64 -5.26
C GLN A 209 9.93 -16.42 -5.97
N ILE A 210 9.76 -15.22 -5.41
CA ILE A 210 10.39 -14.01 -5.95
C ILE A 210 11.86 -13.95 -5.51
N ALA A 211 12.18 -14.27 -4.24
CA ALA A 211 13.54 -14.23 -3.71
C ALA A 211 14.49 -15.19 -4.45
N ASP A 212 14.00 -16.36 -4.84
CA ASP A 212 14.78 -17.36 -5.59
C ASP A 212 15.05 -16.95 -7.05
N LYS A 213 14.24 -16.04 -7.61
CA LYS A 213 14.33 -15.65 -9.03
C LYS A 213 14.90 -14.25 -9.25
N ALA A 214 14.70 -13.34 -8.29
CA ALA A 214 15.15 -11.97 -8.40
C ALA A 214 16.53 -11.78 -7.75
N GLY A 215 17.47 -11.18 -8.48
CA GLY A 215 18.81 -10.81 -7.97
C GLY A 215 18.83 -9.52 -7.15
N VAL A 216 17.66 -8.91 -6.92
CA VAL A 216 17.48 -7.69 -6.12
C VAL A 216 16.78 -7.99 -4.79
N PRO A 217 16.96 -7.15 -3.75
CA PRO A 217 16.26 -7.30 -2.48
C PRO A 217 14.73 -7.43 -2.62
N VAL A 218 14.13 -8.35 -1.86
CA VAL A 218 12.68 -8.57 -1.83
C VAL A 218 12.10 -8.03 -0.53
N VAL A 219 11.00 -7.29 -0.63
CA VAL A 219 10.25 -6.75 0.51
C VAL A 219 8.94 -7.51 0.62
N CYS A 220 8.77 -8.31 1.68
CA CYS A 220 7.54 -9.05 1.90
C CYS A 220 6.42 -8.12 2.39
N SER A 221 5.23 -8.21 1.78
CA SER A 221 4.07 -7.38 2.15
C SER A 221 2.78 -8.21 2.16
N GLY A 222 1.96 -8.03 3.19
CA GLY A 222 0.69 -8.72 3.37
C GLY A 222 0.69 -9.67 4.57
N GLY A 223 -0.30 -9.51 5.45
CA GLY A 223 -0.48 -10.35 6.63
C GLY A 223 0.49 -10.11 7.79
N ILE A 224 1.48 -9.27 7.65
CA ILE A 224 2.51 -9.00 8.66
C ILE A 224 2.01 -7.94 9.63
N MET A 225 1.92 -8.29 10.93
CA MET A 225 1.34 -7.41 11.96
C MET A 225 2.22 -7.31 13.23
N ASP A 226 3.18 -8.21 13.41
CA ASP A 226 4.05 -8.30 14.60
C ASP A 226 5.41 -8.90 14.27
N GLY A 227 6.28 -9.06 15.30
CA GLY A 227 7.62 -9.61 15.16
C GLY A 227 7.68 -11.04 14.63
N ARG A 228 6.62 -11.85 14.84
CA ARG A 228 6.52 -13.23 14.29
C ARG A 228 6.45 -13.19 12.77
N GLY A 229 5.61 -12.28 12.25
CA GLY A 229 5.47 -12.09 10.79
C GLY A 229 6.76 -11.55 10.16
N ILE A 230 7.50 -10.68 10.86
CA ILE A 230 8.81 -10.18 10.39
C ILE A 230 9.80 -11.34 10.34
N ALA A 231 9.92 -12.14 11.41
CA ALA A 231 10.84 -13.27 11.45
C ALA A 231 10.54 -14.30 10.34
N ALA A 232 9.26 -14.62 10.13
CA ALA A 232 8.83 -15.52 9.05
C ALA A 232 9.20 -14.95 7.67
N ALA A 233 8.92 -13.68 7.40
CA ALA A 233 9.23 -13.05 6.12
C ALA A 233 10.74 -13.07 5.82
N LEU A 234 11.58 -12.78 6.82
CA LEU A 234 13.03 -12.84 6.67
C LEU A 234 13.52 -14.28 6.48
N ALA A 235 12.94 -15.26 7.17
CA ALA A 235 13.24 -16.68 6.96
C ALA A 235 12.89 -17.17 5.54
N LEU A 236 11.87 -16.57 4.91
CA LEU A 236 11.47 -16.81 3.53
C LEU A 236 12.34 -16.12 2.47
N GLY A 237 13.41 -15.44 2.89
CA GLY A 237 14.34 -14.76 1.98
C GLY A 237 14.06 -13.29 1.74
N ALA A 238 13.09 -12.68 2.43
CA ALA A 238 12.88 -11.24 2.34
C ALA A 238 14.05 -10.45 2.93
N SER A 239 14.35 -9.28 2.37
CA SER A 239 15.32 -8.31 2.89
C SER A 239 14.68 -7.26 3.81
N ALA A 240 13.36 -7.09 3.73
CA ALA A 240 12.56 -6.23 4.59
C ALA A 240 11.09 -6.64 4.54
N VAL A 241 10.28 -6.00 5.39
CA VAL A 241 8.81 -6.12 5.37
C VAL A 241 8.16 -4.79 5.07
N GLN A 242 7.03 -4.81 4.34
CA GLN A 242 6.18 -3.64 4.15
C GLN A 242 4.81 -3.89 4.79
N MET A 243 4.43 -3.04 5.74
CA MET A 243 3.24 -3.20 6.56
C MET A 243 2.30 -2.01 6.35
N GLY A 244 1.02 -2.27 6.03
CA GLY A 244 -0.01 -1.25 5.88
C GLY A 244 -0.97 -1.26 7.06
N THR A 245 -1.74 -2.32 7.20
CA THR A 245 -2.82 -2.47 8.20
C THR A 245 -2.32 -2.24 9.63
N ALA A 246 -1.11 -2.67 9.96
CA ALA A 246 -0.52 -2.45 11.27
C ALA A 246 -0.39 -0.94 11.62
N PHE A 247 -0.11 -0.10 10.62
CA PHE A 247 0.04 1.35 10.81
C PHE A 247 -1.29 2.13 10.71
N LEU A 248 -2.41 1.51 10.29
CA LEU A 248 -3.71 2.20 10.21
C LEU A 248 -4.21 2.69 11.57
N ALA A 249 -3.91 1.96 12.64
CA ALA A 249 -4.35 2.32 13.99
C ALA A 249 -3.36 3.25 14.71
N CYS A 250 -2.25 3.65 14.11
CA CYS A 250 -1.33 4.62 14.70
C CYS A 250 -1.99 5.99 14.88
N THR A 251 -1.58 6.72 15.92
CA THR A 251 -2.16 8.03 16.27
C THR A 251 -1.91 9.08 15.20
N GLU A 252 -0.81 8.95 14.45
CA GLU A 252 -0.42 9.84 13.36
C GLU A 252 -1.17 9.54 12.04
N ALA A 253 -1.87 8.41 11.96
CA ALA A 253 -2.68 8.07 10.78
C ALA A 253 -4.01 8.80 10.78
N ALA A 254 -4.42 9.37 9.62
CA ALA A 254 -5.70 10.06 9.48
C ALA A 254 -6.85 9.08 9.14
N VAL A 255 -7.02 8.07 9.98
CA VAL A 255 -8.08 7.07 9.85
C VAL A 255 -9.30 7.52 10.66
N PRO A 256 -10.50 7.66 10.04
CA PRO A 256 -11.73 8.07 10.73
C PRO A 256 -12.11 7.09 11.85
N ALA A 257 -12.72 7.62 12.92
CA ALA A 257 -13.14 6.82 14.07
C ALA A 257 -14.00 5.59 13.70
N PRO A 258 -14.99 5.66 12.78
CA PRO A 258 -15.75 4.47 12.37
C PRO A 258 -14.90 3.40 11.70
N TRP A 259 -13.85 3.79 10.96
CA TRP A 259 -12.92 2.82 10.37
C TRP A 259 -12.01 2.19 11.43
N LEU A 260 -11.53 2.99 12.42
CA LEU A 260 -10.78 2.45 13.57
C LEU A 260 -11.62 1.44 14.36
N GLU A 261 -12.90 1.72 14.55
CA GLU A 261 -13.82 0.80 15.22
C GLU A 261 -14.04 -0.47 14.39
N ALA A 262 -14.20 -0.37 13.08
CA ALA A 262 -14.30 -1.53 12.20
C ALA A 262 -13.01 -2.39 12.24
N LEU A 263 -11.82 -1.78 12.34
CA LEU A 263 -10.57 -2.51 12.56
C LEU A 263 -10.56 -3.23 13.91
N ARG A 264 -10.94 -2.55 14.97
CA ARG A 264 -10.95 -3.08 16.35
C ARG A 264 -11.89 -4.26 16.53
N THR A 265 -13.03 -4.24 15.84
CA THR A 265 -14.08 -5.27 15.92
C THR A 265 -13.97 -6.33 14.82
N SER A 266 -13.01 -6.20 13.91
CA SER A 266 -12.84 -7.15 12.80
C SER A 266 -12.41 -8.52 13.29
N LEU A 267 -12.88 -9.55 12.59
CA LEU A 267 -12.49 -10.93 12.75
C LEU A 267 -11.52 -11.31 11.61
N ASP A 268 -10.87 -12.45 11.69
CA ASP A 268 -10.01 -13.03 10.66
C ASP A 268 -10.74 -13.22 9.31
N THR A 269 -12.05 -13.41 9.33
CA THR A 269 -12.94 -13.58 8.17
C THR A 269 -13.61 -12.29 7.69
N SER A 270 -13.38 -11.15 8.34
CA SER A 270 -14.09 -9.89 8.04
C SER A 270 -13.71 -9.26 6.70
N THR A 271 -12.57 -9.62 6.10
CA THR A 271 -12.11 -8.96 4.87
C THR A 271 -12.56 -9.69 3.62
N VAL A 272 -12.90 -8.92 2.60
CA VAL A 272 -13.25 -9.41 1.26
C VAL A 272 -12.35 -8.78 0.20
N LEU A 273 -12.08 -9.53 -0.87
CA LEU A 273 -11.42 -8.99 -2.05
C LEU A 273 -12.48 -8.63 -3.07
N THR A 274 -12.53 -7.37 -3.50
CA THR A 274 -13.59 -6.86 -4.36
C THR A 274 -13.14 -5.70 -5.24
N ARG A 275 -13.85 -5.47 -6.33
CA ARG A 275 -13.68 -4.31 -7.22
C ARG A 275 -14.81 -3.29 -7.13
N VAL A 276 -15.80 -3.49 -6.27
CA VAL A 276 -17.02 -2.66 -6.21
C VAL A 276 -16.74 -1.18 -5.94
N TYR A 277 -15.68 -0.87 -5.18
CA TYR A 277 -15.36 0.52 -4.82
C TYR A 277 -14.64 1.28 -5.94
N THR A 278 -13.70 0.64 -6.62
CA THR A 278 -12.76 1.34 -7.49
C THR A 278 -12.67 0.81 -8.91
N GLY A 279 -13.26 -0.37 -9.17
CA GLY A 279 -13.13 -1.06 -10.45
C GLY A 279 -11.84 -1.89 -10.57
N LYS A 280 -10.98 -1.88 -9.54
CA LYS A 280 -9.79 -2.69 -9.41
C LYS A 280 -9.87 -3.50 -8.13
N TYR A 281 -9.44 -4.75 -8.14
CA TYR A 281 -9.48 -5.60 -6.97
C TYR A 281 -8.69 -5.01 -5.80
N ALA A 282 -9.34 -4.91 -4.66
CA ALA A 282 -8.77 -4.42 -3.42
C ALA A 282 -9.38 -5.16 -2.23
N ARG A 283 -8.59 -5.37 -1.17
CA ARG A 283 -9.04 -6.03 0.05
C ARG A 283 -9.42 -5.00 1.11
N GLY A 284 -10.60 -5.17 1.68
CA GLY A 284 -11.10 -4.35 2.79
C GLY A 284 -12.08 -5.10 3.67
N ILE A 285 -12.45 -4.50 4.80
CA ILE A 285 -13.49 -5.03 5.68
C ILE A 285 -14.82 -4.93 4.94
N ARG A 286 -15.59 -6.03 4.95
CA ARG A 286 -16.93 -6.11 4.38
C ARG A 286 -17.87 -5.16 5.10
N ASN A 287 -18.69 -4.44 4.33
CA ASN A 287 -19.71 -3.54 4.82
C ASN A 287 -20.90 -3.51 3.86
N ARG A 288 -21.92 -2.73 4.18
CA ARG A 288 -23.17 -2.63 3.42
C ARG A 288 -22.95 -2.24 1.96
N PHE A 289 -22.00 -1.35 1.64
CA PHE A 289 -21.71 -0.99 0.25
C PHE A 289 -21.28 -2.21 -0.58
N TYR A 290 -20.41 -3.05 -0.02
CA TYR A 290 -20.04 -4.31 -0.67
C TYR A 290 -21.27 -5.20 -0.88
N ASP A 291 -22.10 -5.40 0.15
CA ASP A 291 -23.26 -6.29 0.07
C ASP A 291 -24.25 -5.82 -0.98
N GLU A 292 -24.48 -4.53 -1.09
CA GLU A 292 -25.38 -3.93 -2.06
C GLU A 292 -24.86 -3.95 -3.51
N MET A 293 -23.55 -4.01 -3.72
CA MET A 293 -22.91 -3.95 -5.05
C MET A 293 -22.38 -5.29 -5.54
N SER A 294 -22.12 -6.26 -4.66
CA SER A 294 -21.49 -7.54 -5.02
C SER A 294 -22.29 -8.35 -6.05
N GLY A 295 -23.62 -8.29 -6.01
CA GLY A 295 -24.50 -8.97 -6.98
C GLY A 295 -24.43 -8.43 -8.42
N ILE A 296 -23.71 -7.34 -8.66
CA ILE A 296 -23.45 -6.75 -9.97
C ILE A 296 -21.96 -6.47 -10.22
N GLU A 297 -21.08 -7.13 -9.49
CA GLU A 297 -19.62 -6.87 -9.54
C GLU A 297 -19.04 -7.12 -10.93
N ASP A 298 -19.58 -8.07 -11.69
CA ASP A 298 -19.21 -8.37 -13.07
C ASP A 298 -19.48 -7.21 -14.05
N LYS A 299 -20.42 -6.32 -13.70
CA LYS A 299 -20.82 -5.14 -14.50
C LYS A 299 -20.06 -3.86 -14.10
N ILE A 300 -19.32 -3.88 -12.99
CA ILE A 300 -18.60 -2.71 -12.49
C ILE A 300 -17.57 -2.23 -13.53
N PRO A 301 -17.56 -0.94 -13.90
CA PRO A 301 -16.56 -0.41 -14.82
C PRO A 301 -15.17 -0.52 -14.24
N ALA A 302 -14.17 -0.62 -15.11
CA ALA A 302 -12.77 -0.72 -14.70
C ALA A 302 -12.29 0.59 -14.02
N TYR A 303 -11.25 0.46 -13.21
CA TYR A 303 -10.50 1.61 -12.69
C TYR A 303 -9.97 2.48 -13.84
N PRO A 304 -9.99 3.81 -13.76
CA PRO A 304 -10.40 4.62 -12.62
C PRO A 304 -11.89 5.02 -12.59
N VAL A 305 -12.70 4.61 -13.58
CA VAL A 305 -14.08 5.07 -13.76
C VAL A 305 -14.92 4.79 -12.49
N GLN A 306 -14.92 3.56 -12.01
CA GLN A 306 -15.67 3.19 -10.81
C GLN A 306 -15.18 3.95 -9.57
N ASN A 307 -13.87 4.12 -9.40
CA ASN A 307 -13.30 4.90 -8.30
C ASN A 307 -13.84 6.33 -8.27
N TYR A 308 -14.00 6.92 -9.44
CA TYR A 308 -14.53 8.25 -9.61
C TYR A 308 -16.02 8.31 -9.25
N LEU A 309 -16.83 7.40 -9.79
CA LEU A 309 -18.27 7.32 -9.52
C LEU A 309 -18.59 7.12 -8.03
N THR A 310 -17.79 6.35 -7.32
CA THR A 310 -18.03 6.05 -5.90
C THR A 310 -17.42 7.06 -4.93
N ARG A 311 -16.55 7.97 -5.39
CA ARG A 311 -15.89 8.96 -4.52
C ARG A 311 -16.85 9.82 -3.72
N PRO A 312 -17.94 10.39 -4.31
CA PRO A 312 -18.92 11.17 -3.54
C PRO A 312 -19.63 10.35 -2.46
N ILE A 313 -19.98 9.10 -2.75
CA ILE A 313 -20.59 8.18 -1.79
C ILE A 313 -19.69 7.98 -0.58
N ARG A 314 -18.41 7.62 -0.83
CA ARG A 314 -17.42 7.37 0.23
C ARG A 314 -17.13 8.63 1.06
N ASN A 315 -17.09 9.81 0.41
CA ASN A 315 -16.88 11.09 1.08
C ASN A 315 -18.09 11.48 1.94
N ALA A 316 -19.31 11.30 1.44
CA ALA A 316 -20.54 11.57 2.21
C ALA A 316 -20.66 10.65 3.43
N SER A 317 -20.35 9.36 3.25
CA SER A 317 -20.27 8.39 4.34
C SER A 317 -19.24 8.81 5.41
N ARG A 318 -18.05 9.20 4.96
CA ARG A 318 -17.01 9.72 5.86
C ARG A 318 -17.46 10.95 6.64
N ALA A 319 -18.09 11.92 5.98
CA ALA A 319 -18.58 13.14 6.60
C ALA A 319 -19.68 12.88 7.64
N LYS A 320 -20.48 11.83 7.45
CA LYS A 320 -21.53 11.39 8.38
C LYS A 320 -21.00 10.47 9.51
N GLY A 321 -19.73 10.09 9.48
CA GLY A 321 -19.19 9.11 10.42
C GLY A 321 -19.79 7.71 10.26
N ASP A 322 -20.21 7.34 9.06
CA ASP A 322 -20.84 6.06 8.74
C ASP A 322 -19.84 5.14 8.01
N ALA A 323 -19.43 4.04 8.63
CA ALA A 323 -18.50 3.08 8.05
C ALA A 323 -19.11 2.27 6.88
N GLU A 324 -20.42 2.22 6.79
CA GLU A 324 -21.14 1.29 5.92
C GLU A 324 -20.95 1.55 4.41
N TYR A 325 -20.52 2.75 4.04
CA TYR A 325 -20.24 3.11 2.65
C TYR A 325 -18.81 3.64 2.43
N MET A 326 -17.93 3.54 3.44
CA MET A 326 -16.50 3.81 3.29
C MET A 326 -15.78 2.63 2.64
N SER A 327 -14.67 2.91 1.95
CA SER A 327 -13.72 1.86 1.56
C SER A 327 -12.79 1.55 2.74
N LEU A 328 -13.15 0.55 3.53
CA LEU A 328 -12.44 0.16 4.75
C LEU A 328 -11.24 -0.75 4.43
N TRP A 329 -10.24 -0.21 3.73
CA TRP A 329 -9.08 -0.99 3.30
C TRP A 329 -8.32 -1.57 4.49
N ALA A 330 -8.24 -2.89 4.56
CA ALA A 330 -7.51 -3.63 5.58
C ALA A 330 -7.14 -5.01 5.07
N GLY A 331 -5.98 -5.53 5.48
CA GLY A 331 -5.55 -6.89 5.22
C GLY A 331 -6.16 -7.91 6.18
N GLN A 332 -5.91 -9.18 5.93
CA GLN A 332 -6.44 -10.29 6.75
C GLN A 332 -5.94 -10.28 8.19
N GLY A 333 -4.82 -9.61 8.48
CA GLY A 333 -4.32 -9.42 9.84
C GLY A 333 -5.01 -8.29 10.61
N SER A 334 -6.11 -7.69 10.13
CA SER A 334 -6.78 -6.55 10.76
C SER A 334 -7.13 -6.73 12.24
N PRO A 335 -7.53 -7.94 12.74
CA PRO A 335 -7.81 -8.13 14.16
C PRO A 335 -6.59 -7.93 15.07
N MET A 336 -5.38 -7.96 14.51
CA MET A 336 -4.12 -7.77 15.26
C MET A 336 -3.68 -6.30 15.31
N SER A 337 -4.52 -5.35 14.86
CA SER A 337 -4.20 -3.93 14.88
C SER A 337 -4.07 -3.40 16.30
N ARG A 338 -3.06 -2.54 16.55
CA ARG A 338 -2.73 -1.99 17.86
C ARG A 338 -2.81 -0.48 17.84
N ARG A 339 -3.47 0.11 18.85
CA ARG A 339 -3.57 1.57 19.00
C ARG A 339 -2.36 2.09 19.77
N CYS A 340 -1.42 2.72 19.08
CA CYS A 340 -0.19 3.30 19.61
C CYS A 340 0.35 4.37 18.67
N THR A 341 1.44 5.04 19.02
CA THR A 341 2.19 5.88 18.08
C THR A 341 2.98 5.00 17.08
N ALA A 342 3.33 5.57 15.94
CA ALA A 342 4.16 4.85 14.96
C ALA A 342 5.55 4.50 15.51
N ALA A 343 6.12 5.36 16.33
CA ALA A 343 7.40 5.12 16.99
C ALA A 343 7.32 3.94 17.98
N GLU A 344 6.25 3.89 18.81
CA GLU A 344 6.00 2.76 19.71
C GLU A 344 5.81 1.46 18.92
N LEU A 345 5.04 1.51 17.81
CA LEU A 345 4.83 0.34 16.98
C LEU A 345 6.16 -0.20 16.44
N VAL A 346 7.00 0.65 15.84
CA VAL A 346 8.31 0.22 15.32
C VAL A 346 9.17 -0.38 16.44
N SER A 347 9.22 0.25 17.61
CA SER A 347 9.95 -0.26 18.78
C SER A 347 9.44 -1.64 19.24
N MET A 348 8.13 -1.81 19.34
CA MET A 348 7.51 -3.11 19.68
C MET A 348 7.86 -4.18 18.65
N LEU A 349 7.74 -3.86 17.35
CA LEU A 349 8.06 -4.79 16.27
C LEU A 349 9.52 -5.28 16.32
N VAL A 350 10.46 -4.38 16.61
CA VAL A 350 11.89 -4.73 16.75
C VAL A 350 12.11 -5.63 17.97
N THR A 351 11.49 -5.32 19.10
CA THR A 351 11.57 -6.12 20.33
C THR A 351 10.99 -7.52 20.12
N GLU A 352 9.77 -7.59 19.61
CA GLU A 352 9.07 -8.85 19.33
C GLU A 352 9.84 -9.74 18.34
N TYR A 353 10.45 -9.14 17.30
CA TYR A 353 11.33 -9.87 16.39
C TYR A 353 12.50 -10.51 17.14
N GLY A 354 13.18 -9.75 18.01
CA GLY A 354 14.27 -10.24 18.83
C GLY A 354 13.86 -11.42 19.73
N GLU A 355 12.71 -11.30 20.40
CA GLU A 355 12.15 -12.35 21.26
C GLU A 355 11.85 -13.64 20.48
N VAL A 356 11.29 -13.51 19.25
CA VAL A 356 11.04 -14.68 18.39
C VAL A 356 12.34 -15.38 18.02
N ILE A 357 13.37 -14.63 17.60
CA ILE A 357 14.67 -15.20 17.24
C ILE A 357 15.34 -15.89 18.45
N GLU A 358 15.33 -15.26 19.61
CA GLU A 358 15.85 -15.87 20.84
C GLU A 358 15.11 -17.17 21.19
N SER A 359 13.77 -17.18 21.11
CA SER A 359 12.96 -18.37 21.37
C SER A 359 13.29 -19.53 20.44
N LEU A 360 13.47 -19.25 19.14
CA LEU A 360 13.83 -20.27 18.14
C LEU A 360 15.28 -20.80 18.33
N CYS A 361 16.18 -20.00 18.90
CA CYS A 361 17.56 -20.40 19.16
C CYS A 361 17.74 -21.18 20.47
N ARG A 362 16.91 -20.93 21.50
CA ARG A 362 17.00 -21.61 22.81
C ARG A 362 16.69 -23.10 22.78
N GLY A 363 16.07 -23.62 21.74
CA GLY A 363 15.79 -25.06 21.57
C GLY A 363 17.01 -25.89 21.10
N LYS A 364 18.23 -25.34 21.14
CA LYS A 364 19.47 -26.00 20.70
C LYS A 364 20.40 -26.37 21.87
N GLU A 365 19.98 -26.18 23.11
CA GLU A 365 20.62 -26.75 24.32
C GLU A 365 19.80 -27.99 24.80
#